data_26ec4174d3a29eb4fb04de47e2d92b24
#
_entry.id   26ec4174d3a29eb4fb04de47e2d92b24
#
_cell.length_a   1.000
_cell.length_b   1.000
_cell.length_c   1.000
_cell.angle_alpha   90.00
_cell.angle_beta   90.00
_cell.angle_gamma   90.00
#
_symmetry.space_group_name_H-M   'P 1'
#
loop_
_entity.id
_entity.type
_entity.pdbx_description
1 polymer ?
#
loop_
_entity_poly.entity_id
_entity_poly.type
_entity_poly.pdbx_seq_one_letter_code
_entity_poly.pdbx_strand_id
1 'polypeptide(L)'
;RVPHASQLTRFKKTYLLDLQSLFHRLVDVTEPICQKIDADKAMMTIFDTSGIEAYVTENNPKFANKIIKQLKAFKKSHQLDDAYDPYKAAYGSMPTHAKSNPEIKQLYINGHFCYVYKFGIITNGLGIVRDITFYDKNFLADHPEISVEKKSDSPDEDKSLHDTKALIPVLSDFFKKHPLIVPKLFIGDAAFDSSAIYQSLLGELKFEKAFIPLNQRGKL
;
A
#
# COMPACT_ATOMS: atom_id res chain seq x y z
N ARG A 1 33.75 13.13 -4.02
CA ARG A 1 32.95 13.95 -3.05
C ARG A 1 31.55 13.38 -2.97
N VAL A 2 31.04 13.16 -1.75
CA VAL A 2 29.64 12.75 -1.55
C VAL A 2 28.76 13.98 -1.75
N PRO A 3 27.68 13.89 -2.57
CA PRO A 3 26.75 15.01 -2.76
C PRO A 3 26.09 15.42 -1.45
N HIS A 4 25.89 16.71 -1.25
CA HIS A 4 25.11 17.22 -0.11
C HIS A 4 23.62 16.82 -0.24
N ALA A 5 22.92 16.60 0.88
CA ALA A 5 21.51 16.16 0.89
C ALA A 5 20.58 17.05 0.03
N SER A 6 20.82 18.38 0.02
CA SER A 6 20.04 19.30 -0.84
C SER A 6 20.25 19.08 -2.33
N GLN A 7 21.43 18.62 -2.74
CA GLN A 7 21.71 18.27 -4.16
C GLN A 7 20.96 17.01 -4.55
N LEU A 8 20.89 15.99 -3.66
CA LEU A 8 20.10 14.79 -3.88
C LEU A 8 18.60 15.10 -3.96
N THR A 9 18.12 16.00 -3.10
CA THR A 9 16.72 16.45 -3.15
C THR A 9 16.39 17.17 -4.46
N ARG A 10 17.28 18.07 -4.90
CA ARG A 10 17.13 18.77 -6.19
C ARG A 10 17.16 17.79 -7.35
N PHE A 11 18.11 16.87 -7.37
CA PHE A 11 18.24 15.83 -8.40
C PHE A 11 16.96 15.00 -8.52
N LYS A 12 16.43 14.48 -7.40
CA LYS A 12 15.18 13.70 -7.39
C LYS A 12 13.99 14.49 -7.95
N LYS A 13 13.85 15.78 -7.58
CA LYS A 13 12.76 16.62 -8.09
C LYS A 13 12.89 16.91 -9.58
N THR A 14 14.10 17.15 -10.06
CA THR A 14 14.36 17.50 -11.48
C THR A 14 14.18 16.30 -12.40
N TYR A 15 14.62 15.12 -11.96
CA TYR A 15 14.71 13.92 -12.80
C TYR A 15 13.72 12.80 -12.35
N LEU A 16 12.61 13.16 -11.72
CA LEU A 16 11.66 12.15 -11.19
C LEU A 16 11.14 11.22 -12.29
N LEU A 17 10.68 11.77 -13.41
CA LEU A 17 10.15 11.00 -14.54
C LEU A 17 11.24 10.16 -15.22
N ASP A 18 12.45 10.72 -15.34
CA ASP A 18 13.60 9.99 -15.90
C ASP A 18 14.00 8.81 -15.00
N LEU A 19 13.95 9.00 -13.68
CA LEU A 19 14.23 7.93 -12.72
C LEU A 19 13.18 6.82 -12.77
N GLN A 20 11.91 7.16 -12.90
CA GLN A 20 10.83 6.19 -13.10
C GLN A 20 11.00 5.43 -14.43
N SER A 21 11.26 6.14 -15.51
CA SER A 21 11.54 5.54 -16.82
C SER A 21 12.76 4.62 -16.78
N LEU A 22 13.83 5.04 -16.11
CA LEU A 22 15.02 4.21 -15.89
C LEU A 22 14.69 2.93 -15.12
N PHE A 23 13.89 3.04 -14.06
CA PHE A 23 13.47 1.88 -13.27
C PHE A 23 12.70 0.87 -14.13
N HIS A 24 11.70 1.31 -14.89
CA HIS A 24 10.96 0.42 -15.79
C HIS A 24 11.87 -0.24 -16.83
N ARG A 25 12.78 0.53 -17.42
CA ARG A 25 13.76 -0.03 -18.36
C ARG A 25 14.68 -1.07 -17.72
N LEU A 26 15.09 -0.86 -16.46
CA LEU A 26 15.88 -1.84 -15.72
C LEU A 26 15.10 -3.14 -15.48
N VAL A 27 13.80 -3.04 -15.23
CA VAL A 27 12.92 -4.22 -15.11
C VAL A 27 12.99 -5.04 -16.39
N ASP A 28 12.76 -4.42 -17.56
CA ASP A 28 12.77 -5.11 -18.85
C ASP A 28 14.14 -5.72 -19.18
N VAL A 29 15.22 -4.96 -18.99
CA VAL A 29 16.59 -5.44 -19.31
C VAL A 29 17.04 -6.56 -18.37
N THR A 30 16.58 -6.56 -17.11
CA THR A 30 16.95 -7.59 -16.12
C THR A 30 16.09 -8.84 -16.20
N GLU A 31 14.92 -8.80 -16.85
CA GLU A 31 14.04 -9.97 -16.95
C GLU A 31 14.72 -11.21 -17.56
N PRO A 32 15.42 -11.14 -18.71
CA PRO A 32 16.12 -12.29 -19.27
C PRO A 32 17.22 -12.82 -18.35
N ILE A 33 17.80 -11.96 -17.51
CA ILE A 33 18.82 -12.35 -16.53
C ILE A 33 18.17 -13.15 -15.39
N CYS A 34 17.04 -12.67 -14.86
CA CYS A 34 16.26 -13.37 -13.84
C CYS A 34 15.85 -14.75 -14.33
N GLN A 35 15.38 -14.84 -15.56
CA GLN A 35 14.99 -16.11 -16.19
C GLN A 35 16.15 -17.13 -16.31
N LYS A 36 17.37 -16.65 -16.56
CA LYS A 36 18.56 -17.49 -16.58
C LYS A 36 19.00 -17.96 -15.20
N ILE A 37 18.73 -17.17 -14.15
CA ILE A 37 19.07 -17.53 -12.78
C ILE A 37 18.13 -18.62 -12.27
N ASP A 38 16.82 -18.39 -12.39
CA ASP A 38 15.78 -19.34 -11.98
C ASP A 38 14.46 -18.94 -12.68
N ALA A 39 14.11 -19.66 -13.72
CA ALA A 39 12.96 -19.37 -14.55
C ALA A 39 11.64 -19.44 -13.76
N ASP A 40 11.50 -20.41 -12.86
CA ASP A 40 10.28 -20.58 -12.08
C ASP A 40 10.07 -19.40 -11.12
N LYS A 41 11.12 -18.97 -10.45
CA LYS A 41 11.06 -17.79 -9.57
C LYS A 41 10.92 -16.49 -10.33
N ALA A 42 11.54 -16.35 -11.49
CA ALA A 42 11.40 -15.16 -12.33
C ALA A 42 9.95 -14.93 -12.79
N MET A 43 9.21 -16.02 -13.05
CA MET A 43 7.82 -15.99 -13.52
C MET A 43 6.78 -15.82 -12.39
N MET A 44 7.20 -15.76 -11.13
CA MET A 44 6.30 -15.44 -10.01
C MET A 44 6.03 -13.94 -9.98
N THR A 45 4.77 -13.57 -9.78
CA THR A 45 4.34 -12.21 -9.48
C THR A 45 3.84 -12.20 -8.04
N ILE A 46 4.63 -11.62 -7.15
CA ILE A 46 4.30 -11.51 -5.73
C ILE A 46 3.86 -10.07 -5.48
N PHE A 47 2.63 -9.89 -4.99
CA PHE A 47 2.08 -8.59 -4.69
C PHE A 47 1.82 -8.45 -3.20
N ASP A 48 2.22 -7.31 -2.66
CA ASP A 48 1.91 -6.91 -1.29
C ASP A 48 1.72 -5.40 -1.23
N THR A 49 1.13 -4.92 -0.15
CA THR A 49 0.96 -3.49 0.11
C THR A 49 1.71 -3.08 1.37
N SER A 50 2.21 -1.88 1.36
CA SER A 50 2.94 -1.31 2.50
C SER A 50 2.77 0.19 2.54
N GLY A 51 3.46 0.85 3.47
CA GLY A 51 3.45 2.30 3.59
C GLY A 51 4.79 2.83 4.05
N ILE A 52 5.17 3.98 3.50
CA ILE A 52 6.31 4.75 3.98
C ILE A 52 5.80 5.74 5.01
N GLU A 53 6.25 5.60 6.26
CA GLU A 53 5.89 6.52 7.33
C GLU A 53 6.30 7.96 6.97
N ALA A 54 5.32 8.87 7.01
CA ALA A 54 5.53 10.25 6.63
C ALA A 54 6.02 11.09 7.80
N TYR A 55 6.84 12.08 7.50
CA TYR A 55 7.27 13.06 8.50
C TYR A 55 6.19 14.13 8.68
N VAL A 56 5.18 13.80 9.51
CA VAL A 56 4.02 14.65 9.80
C VAL A 56 3.80 14.75 11.30
N THR A 57 3.05 15.80 11.72
CA THR A 57 2.77 16.04 13.14
C THR A 57 2.04 14.88 13.80
N GLU A 58 1.15 14.23 13.07
CA GLU A 58 0.33 13.12 13.55
C GLU A 58 1.18 11.88 13.90
N ASN A 59 2.33 11.69 13.25
CA ASN A 59 3.30 10.64 13.58
C ASN A 59 4.20 11.00 14.76
N ASN A 60 4.11 12.22 15.27
CA ASN A 60 4.88 12.59 16.47
C ASN A 60 4.28 11.90 17.71
N PRO A 61 5.05 11.08 18.44
CA PRO A 61 4.56 10.40 19.65
C PRO A 61 3.94 11.37 20.69
N LYS A 62 4.41 12.62 20.76
CA LYS A 62 3.85 13.64 21.66
C LYS A 62 2.41 14.01 21.28
N PHE A 63 2.06 13.98 19.99
CA PHE A 63 0.72 14.29 19.51
C PHE A 63 -0.27 13.20 19.97
N ALA A 64 -0.01 11.94 19.66
CA ALA A 64 -0.84 10.82 20.09
C ALA A 64 -0.94 10.72 21.61
N ASN A 65 0.20 10.86 22.34
CA ASN A 65 0.22 10.81 23.80
C ASN A 65 -0.61 11.92 24.46
N LYS A 66 -0.69 13.12 23.86
CA LYS A 66 -1.57 14.19 24.35
C LYS A 66 -3.03 13.77 24.32
N ILE A 67 -3.48 13.19 23.20
CA ILE A 67 -4.86 12.71 23.04
C ILE A 67 -5.14 11.56 24.01
N ILE A 68 -4.26 10.57 24.09
CA ILE A 68 -4.39 9.43 25.01
C ILE A 68 -4.51 9.91 26.46
N LYS A 69 -3.71 10.90 26.85
CA LYS A 69 -3.77 11.48 28.22
C LYS A 69 -5.13 12.12 28.50
N GLN A 70 -5.69 12.87 27.55
CA GLN A 70 -7.02 13.46 27.66
C GLN A 70 -8.12 12.38 27.80
N LEU A 71 -8.05 11.32 26.98
CA LEU A 71 -9.02 10.22 27.02
C LEU A 71 -8.90 9.36 28.29
N LYS A 72 -7.71 9.18 28.86
CA LYS A 72 -7.54 8.56 30.18
C LYS A 72 -8.15 9.40 31.29
N ALA A 73 -8.00 10.72 31.24
CA ALA A 73 -8.64 11.62 32.18
C ALA A 73 -10.17 11.58 32.03
N PHE A 74 -10.68 11.54 30.81
CA PHE A 74 -12.09 11.39 30.51
C PHE A 74 -12.64 10.05 31.06
N LYS A 75 -11.98 8.90 30.80
CA LYS A 75 -12.35 7.59 31.38
C LYS A 75 -12.51 7.67 32.89
N LYS A 76 -11.53 8.29 33.58
CA LYS A 76 -11.55 8.42 35.04
C LYS A 76 -12.68 9.32 35.55
N SER A 77 -12.91 10.48 34.92
CA SER A 77 -13.93 11.45 35.35
C SER A 77 -15.37 10.93 35.13
N HIS A 78 -15.59 10.09 34.11
CA HIS A 78 -16.91 9.52 33.79
C HIS A 78 -17.09 8.09 34.30
N GLN A 79 -16.13 7.57 35.08
CA GLN A 79 -16.15 6.22 35.67
C GLN A 79 -16.47 5.13 34.64
N LEU A 80 -15.92 5.27 33.42
CA LEU A 80 -16.12 4.29 32.35
C LEU A 80 -15.46 2.94 32.72
N ASP A 81 -16.10 1.86 32.32
CA ASP A 81 -15.63 0.49 32.57
C ASP A 81 -14.36 0.11 31.78
N ASP A 82 -13.89 -1.11 31.97
CA ASP A 82 -12.67 -1.59 31.31
C ASP A 82 -12.87 -1.91 29.81
N ALA A 83 -14.12 -1.95 29.33
CA ALA A 83 -14.39 -2.06 27.90
C ALA A 83 -13.97 -0.81 27.11
N TYR A 84 -13.92 0.38 27.79
CA TYR A 84 -13.39 1.60 27.16
C TYR A 84 -11.88 1.62 27.17
N ASP A 85 -11.28 1.45 26.00
CA ASP A 85 -9.83 1.54 25.77
C ASP A 85 -9.43 2.93 25.24
N PRO A 86 -8.76 3.79 26.06
CA PRO A 86 -8.33 5.11 25.64
C PRO A 86 -7.35 5.12 24.45
N TYR A 87 -6.57 4.06 24.26
CA TYR A 87 -5.65 3.95 23.14
C TYR A 87 -6.41 3.71 21.84
N LYS A 88 -7.32 2.74 21.85
CA LYS A 88 -8.18 2.45 20.69
C LYS A 88 -9.05 3.66 20.34
N ALA A 89 -9.64 4.32 21.34
CA ALA A 89 -10.43 5.54 21.16
C ALA A 89 -9.60 6.71 20.61
N ALA A 90 -8.33 6.86 21.02
CA ALA A 90 -7.45 7.88 20.48
C ALA A 90 -7.26 7.74 18.98
N TYR A 91 -6.91 6.55 18.52
CA TYR A 91 -6.71 6.31 17.08
C TYR A 91 -8.01 6.41 16.27
N GLY A 92 -9.14 5.99 16.85
CA GLY A 92 -10.47 6.15 16.22
C GLY A 92 -10.91 7.61 16.08
N SER A 93 -10.45 8.51 16.99
CA SER A 93 -10.76 9.94 16.95
C SER A 93 -9.78 10.78 16.12
N MET A 94 -8.65 10.19 15.69
CA MET A 94 -7.70 10.90 14.84
C MET A 94 -8.23 10.96 13.39
N PRO A 95 -7.86 12.01 12.61
CA PRO A 95 -8.27 12.12 11.22
C PRO A 95 -7.74 10.94 10.38
N THR A 96 -8.44 10.59 9.31
CA THR A 96 -8.03 9.50 8.40
C THR A 96 -6.80 9.84 7.57
N HIS A 97 -6.42 11.11 7.51
CA HIS A 97 -5.26 11.59 6.76
C HIS A 97 -4.51 12.69 7.54
N ALA A 98 -3.26 12.94 7.16
CA ALA A 98 -2.49 14.03 7.74
C ALA A 98 -3.03 15.40 7.29
N LYS A 99 -3.04 16.36 8.23
CA LYS A 99 -3.51 17.73 7.97
C LYS A 99 -2.70 18.44 6.87
N SER A 100 -1.41 18.13 6.78
CA SER A 100 -0.50 18.75 5.80
C SER A 100 -0.66 18.22 4.39
N ASN A 101 -1.13 16.96 4.23
CA ASN A 101 -1.31 16.32 2.94
C ASN A 101 -2.36 15.20 3.05
N PRO A 102 -3.51 15.30 2.35
CA PRO A 102 -4.59 14.31 2.41
C PRO A 102 -4.25 12.96 1.76
N GLU A 103 -3.16 12.87 1.00
CA GLU A 103 -2.67 11.59 0.44
C GLU A 103 -1.96 10.72 1.49
N ILE A 104 -1.52 11.33 2.60
CA ILE A 104 -0.92 10.63 3.73
C ILE A 104 -2.05 10.10 4.61
N LYS A 105 -2.30 8.79 4.54
CA LYS A 105 -3.42 8.13 5.22
C LYS A 105 -2.99 7.44 6.50
N GLN A 106 -3.91 7.39 7.47
CA GLN A 106 -3.71 6.59 8.68
C GLN A 106 -3.83 5.10 8.33
N LEU A 107 -2.83 4.31 8.69
CA LEU A 107 -2.82 2.86 8.54
C LEU A 107 -2.27 2.19 9.80
N TYR A 108 -2.62 0.91 9.98
CA TYR A 108 -2.02 0.03 10.98
C TYR A 108 -0.93 -0.80 10.29
N ILE A 109 0.33 -0.50 10.57
CA ILE A 109 1.51 -1.15 9.97
C ILE A 109 2.48 -1.51 11.08
N ASN A 110 3.10 -2.69 11.00
CA ASN A 110 4.13 -3.15 11.94
C ASN A 110 3.70 -3.06 13.42
N GLY A 111 2.43 -3.30 13.70
CA GLY A 111 1.92 -3.34 15.08
C GLY A 111 1.52 -1.99 15.68
N HIS A 112 1.55 -0.89 14.90
CA HIS A 112 1.11 0.41 15.37
C HIS A 112 0.36 1.21 14.29
N PHE A 113 -0.41 2.21 14.72
CA PHE A 113 -1.02 3.18 13.82
C PHE A 113 -0.03 4.27 13.46
N CYS A 114 0.09 4.55 12.16
CA CYS A 114 0.90 5.66 11.65
C CYS A 114 0.29 6.25 10.38
N TYR A 115 0.77 7.43 10.01
CA TYR A 115 0.38 8.13 8.80
C TYR A 115 1.43 7.91 7.72
N VAL A 116 1.01 7.33 6.60
CA VAL A 116 1.93 6.82 5.57
C VAL A 116 1.52 7.23 4.17
N TYR A 117 2.49 7.23 3.27
CA TYR A 117 2.24 7.08 1.85
C TYR A 117 2.07 5.59 1.54
N LYS A 118 0.84 5.19 1.22
CA LYS A 118 0.53 3.81 0.90
C LYS A 118 0.91 3.47 -0.53
N PHE A 119 1.44 2.27 -0.75
CA PHE A 119 1.83 1.78 -2.07
C PHE A 119 1.64 0.27 -2.18
N GLY A 120 1.46 -0.20 -3.42
CA GLY A 120 1.60 -1.59 -3.80
C GLY A 120 2.99 -1.86 -4.33
N ILE A 121 3.52 -3.03 -4.08
CA ILE A 121 4.81 -3.49 -4.57
C ILE A 121 4.65 -4.82 -5.30
N ILE A 122 5.28 -4.93 -6.47
CA ILE A 122 5.40 -6.19 -7.21
C ILE A 122 6.86 -6.64 -7.13
N THR A 123 7.07 -7.90 -6.71
CA THR A 123 8.36 -8.56 -6.76
C THR A 123 8.23 -9.88 -7.52
N ASN A 124 9.36 -10.39 -8.03
CA ASN A 124 9.41 -11.78 -8.49
C ASN A 124 9.87 -12.72 -7.35
N GLY A 125 9.86 -14.02 -7.58
CA GLY A 125 10.28 -15.02 -6.59
C GLY A 125 11.77 -15.00 -6.24
N LEU A 126 12.59 -14.22 -6.96
CA LEU A 126 13.99 -13.91 -6.59
C LEU A 126 14.07 -12.76 -5.58
N GLY A 127 12.93 -12.14 -5.20
CA GLY A 127 12.88 -10.98 -4.31
C GLY A 127 13.28 -9.67 -4.99
N ILE A 128 13.30 -9.61 -6.31
CA ILE A 128 13.65 -8.40 -7.06
C ILE A 128 12.38 -7.58 -7.29
N VAL A 129 12.42 -6.30 -6.89
CA VAL A 129 11.32 -5.35 -7.11
C VAL A 129 11.14 -5.11 -8.60
N ARG A 130 9.88 -5.22 -9.06
CA ARG A 130 9.47 -5.05 -10.45
C ARG A 130 8.60 -3.83 -10.66
N ASP A 131 7.79 -3.47 -9.65
CA ASP A 131 6.99 -2.24 -9.68
C ASP A 131 6.77 -1.72 -8.26
N ILE A 132 6.58 -0.40 -8.15
CA ILE A 132 6.12 0.29 -6.95
C ILE A 132 5.11 1.33 -7.39
N THR A 133 3.86 1.14 -7.01
CA THR A 133 2.76 2.05 -7.35
C THR A 133 2.21 2.72 -6.09
N PHE A 134 2.34 4.05 -5.97
CA PHE A 134 1.73 4.82 -4.89
C PHE A 134 0.24 5.04 -5.15
N TYR A 135 -0.57 4.90 -4.11
CA TYR A 135 -2.02 5.12 -4.20
C TYR A 135 -2.37 6.59 -3.95
N ASP A 136 -1.79 7.44 -4.78
CA ASP A 136 -1.99 8.88 -4.77
C ASP A 136 -3.17 9.31 -5.66
N LYS A 137 -3.40 10.62 -5.76
CA LYS A 137 -4.47 11.19 -6.60
C LYS A 137 -4.28 10.89 -8.09
N ASN A 138 -3.04 10.72 -8.56
CA ASN A 138 -2.79 10.44 -9.97
C ASN A 138 -3.22 8.99 -10.27
N PHE A 139 -2.85 8.04 -9.41
CA PHE A 139 -3.31 6.66 -9.51
C PHE A 139 -4.85 6.57 -9.53
N LEU A 140 -5.53 7.30 -8.63
CA LEU A 140 -7.00 7.32 -8.60
C LEU A 140 -7.62 8.02 -9.82
N ALA A 141 -6.95 9.03 -10.38
CA ALA A 141 -7.41 9.69 -11.61
C ALA A 141 -7.26 8.79 -12.85
N ASP A 142 -6.21 7.97 -12.89
CA ASP A 142 -5.99 7.00 -13.97
C ASP A 142 -6.93 5.77 -13.85
N HIS A 143 -7.51 5.55 -12.66
CA HIS A 143 -8.42 4.44 -12.35
C HIS A 143 -9.77 4.92 -11.78
N PRO A 144 -10.61 5.59 -12.58
CA PRO A 144 -11.89 6.13 -12.13
C PRO A 144 -12.92 5.06 -11.69
N GLU A 145 -12.70 3.80 -12.04
CA GLU A 145 -13.49 2.66 -11.59
C GLU A 145 -13.28 2.34 -10.10
N ILE A 146 -12.18 2.81 -9.50
CA ILE A 146 -11.88 2.57 -8.09
C ILE A 146 -12.70 3.51 -7.21
N SER A 147 -13.59 2.94 -6.40
CA SER A 147 -14.30 3.69 -5.36
C SER A 147 -13.55 3.65 -4.03
N VAL A 148 -13.24 4.81 -3.47
CA VAL A 148 -12.68 4.92 -2.11
C VAL A 148 -13.82 5.01 -1.10
N GLU A 149 -13.73 4.22 -0.02
CA GLU A 149 -14.73 4.25 1.04
C GLU A 149 -14.62 5.51 1.87
N LYS A 150 -15.78 6.03 2.30
CA LYS A 150 -15.86 7.14 3.23
C LYS A 150 -15.80 6.65 4.69
N LYS A 151 -15.37 7.52 5.58
CA LYS A 151 -15.44 7.25 7.01
C LYS A 151 -16.90 7.35 7.49
N SER A 152 -17.36 6.38 8.28
CA SER A 152 -18.78 6.30 8.71
C SER A 152 -19.25 7.49 9.54
N ASP A 153 -18.36 8.05 10.35
CA ASP A 153 -18.61 9.20 11.24
C ASP A 153 -18.16 10.54 10.65
N SER A 154 -17.52 10.54 9.49
CA SER A 154 -17.04 11.73 8.78
C SER A 154 -17.13 11.50 7.26
N PRO A 155 -18.33 11.63 6.65
CA PRO A 155 -18.55 11.30 5.23
C PRO A 155 -17.71 12.12 4.23
N ASP A 156 -17.14 13.22 4.66
CA ASP A 156 -16.25 14.05 3.84
C ASP A 156 -14.80 13.51 3.81
N GLU A 157 -14.48 12.54 4.68
CA GLU A 157 -13.14 11.95 4.75
C GLU A 157 -13.05 10.61 4.03
N ASP A 158 -12.12 10.52 3.09
CA ASP A 158 -11.77 9.26 2.42
C ASP A 158 -10.88 8.39 3.31
N LYS A 159 -11.26 7.13 3.47
CA LYS A 159 -10.38 6.12 4.06
C LYS A 159 -9.16 5.86 3.15
N SER A 160 -8.20 5.11 3.66
CA SER A 160 -7.15 4.53 2.83
C SER A 160 -7.75 3.57 1.80
N LEU A 161 -7.23 3.61 0.57
CA LEU A 161 -7.65 2.65 -0.46
C LEU A 161 -7.43 1.21 0.01
N HIS A 162 -8.46 0.38 -0.14
CA HIS A 162 -8.39 -1.02 0.23
C HIS A 162 -7.52 -1.80 -0.78
N ASP A 163 -6.68 -2.70 -0.29
CA ASP A 163 -5.68 -3.43 -1.09
C ASP A 163 -6.32 -4.25 -2.22
N THR A 164 -7.46 -4.87 -1.93
CA THR A 164 -8.22 -5.65 -2.92
C THR A 164 -8.72 -4.85 -4.11
N LYS A 165 -8.98 -3.55 -3.92
CA LYS A 165 -9.41 -2.64 -5.00
C LYS A 165 -8.24 -2.17 -5.86
N ALA A 166 -7.04 -2.10 -5.29
CA ALA A 166 -5.84 -1.66 -6.00
C ALA A 166 -5.17 -2.79 -6.79
N LEU A 167 -5.32 -4.05 -6.36
CA LEU A 167 -4.57 -5.18 -6.90
C LEU A 167 -4.67 -5.28 -8.44
N ILE A 168 -5.90 -5.39 -8.97
CA ILE A 168 -6.09 -5.65 -10.41
C ILE A 168 -5.66 -4.46 -11.26
N PRO A 169 -5.98 -3.19 -10.92
CA PRO A 169 -5.44 -2.02 -11.60
C PRO A 169 -3.92 -1.99 -11.64
N VAL A 170 -3.24 -2.21 -10.51
CA VAL A 170 -1.77 -2.21 -10.44
C VAL A 170 -1.18 -3.31 -11.32
N LEU A 171 -1.70 -4.53 -11.25
CA LEU A 171 -1.24 -5.63 -12.09
C LEU A 171 -1.48 -5.37 -13.58
N SER A 172 -2.65 -4.82 -13.94
CA SER A 172 -2.97 -4.46 -15.31
C SER A 172 -1.99 -3.43 -15.88
N ASP A 173 -1.68 -2.40 -15.10
CA ASP A 173 -0.72 -1.38 -15.52
C ASP A 173 0.70 -1.94 -15.61
N PHE A 174 1.09 -2.79 -14.68
CA PHE A 174 2.38 -3.45 -14.70
C PHE A 174 2.58 -4.26 -15.99
N PHE A 175 1.64 -5.13 -16.35
CA PHE A 175 1.75 -5.95 -17.56
C PHE A 175 1.62 -5.14 -18.86
N LYS A 176 0.87 -4.04 -18.86
CA LYS A 176 0.86 -3.09 -19.99
C LYS A 176 2.24 -2.42 -20.19
N LYS A 177 2.91 -2.03 -19.11
CA LYS A 177 4.24 -1.42 -19.15
C LYS A 177 5.33 -2.41 -19.55
N HIS A 178 5.19 -3.68 -19.16
CA HIS A 178 6.18 -4.74 -19.32
C HIS A 178 5.65 -5.93 -20.14
N PRO A 179 5.39 -5.75 -21.45
CA PRO A 179 4.72 -6.76 -22.29
C PRO A 179 5.55 -8.04 -22.50
N LEU A 180 6.84 -8.01 -22.16
CA LEU A 180 7.70 -9.19 -22.20
C LEU A 180 7.57 -10.08 -20.96
N ILE A 181 6.98 -9.56 -19.88
CA ILE A 181 6.71 -10.33 -18.67
C ILE A 181 5.35 -11.00 -18.78
N VAL A 182 5.35 -12.33 -18.78
CA VAL A 182 4.12 -13.11 -18.92
C VAL A 182 3.58 -13.48 -17.53
N PRO A 183 2.29 -13.25 -17.24
CA PRO A 183 1.69 -13.64 -15.98
C PRO A 183 1.57 -15.17 -15.91
N LYS A 184 2.30 -15.81 -14.99
CA LYS A 184 2.23 -17.26 -14.79
C LYS A 184 1.73 -17.63 -13.41
N LEU A 185 2.41 -17.17 -12.38
CA LEU A 185 2.11 -17.53 -11.01
C LEU A 185 1.93 -16.27 -10.17
N PHE A 186 0.72 -16.10 -9.63
CA PHE A 186 0.42 -15.04 -8.66
C PHE A 186 0.56 -15.56 -7.23
N ILE A 187 1.15 -14.74 -6.36
CA ILE A 187 1.23 -14.97 -4.91
C ILE A 187 0.78 -13.69 -4.20
N GLY A 188 -0.18 -13.81 -3.30
CA GLY A 188 -0.68 -12.71 -2.48
C GLY A 188 -1.07 -13.19 -1.09
N ASP A 189 -1.38 -12.25 -0.19
CA ASP A 189 -1.81 -12.57 1.16
C ASP A 189 -3.31 -12.97 1.23
N ALA A 190 -3.77 -13.38 2.41
CA ALA A 190 -5.15 -13.82 2.64
C ALA A 190 -6.20 -12.70 2.45
N ALA A 191 -5.81 -11.42 2.40
CA ALA A 191 -6.74 -10.33 2.14
C ALA A 191 -7.31 -10.39 0.71
N PHE A 192 -6.59 -11.05 -0.21
CA PHE A 192 -7.00 -11.22 -1.61
C PHE A 192 -7.85 -12.47 -1.86
N ASP A 193 -8.15 -13.28 -0.83
CA ASP A 193 -8.96 -14.50 -0.96
C ASP A 193 -10.44 -14.17 -1.21
N SER A 194 -10.77 -13.97 -2.48
CA SER A 194 -12.15 -13.81 -2.95
C SER A 194 -12.35 -14.32 -4.36
N SER A 195 -13.54 -14.84 -4.65
CA SER A 195 -13.88 -15.35 -5.98
C SER A 195 -13.68 -14.32 -7.09
N ALA A 196 -14.00 -13.06 -6.84
CA ALA A 196 -13.83 -11.97 -7.80
C ALA A 196 -12.35 -11.76 -8.16
N ILE A 197 -11.45 -11.79 -7.18
CA ILE A 197 -10.02 -11.67 -7.43
C ILE A 197 -9.48 -12.87 -8.22
N TYR A 198 -9.86 -14.10 -7.86
CA TYR A 198 -9.49 -15.27 -8.65
C TYR A 198 -10.00 -15.20 -10.09
N GLN A 199 -11.23 -14.73 -10.30
CA GLN A 199 -11.78 -14.53 -11.63
C GLN A 199 -10.97 -13.53 -12.45
N SER A 200 -10.59 -12.40 -11.87
CA SER A 200 -9.77 -11.40 -12.57
C SER A 200 -8.34 -11.90 -12.81
N LEU A 201 -7.71 -12.55 -11.84
CA LEU A 201 -6.35 -13.08 -12.00
C LEU A 201 -6.28 -14.16 -13.09
N LEU A 202 -7.14 -15.16 -13.03
CA LEU A 202 -7.09 -16.32 -13.94
C LEU A 202 -7.84 -16.06 -15.26
N GLY A 203 -8.97 -15.34 -15.19
CA GLY A 203 -9.83 -15.07 -16.33
C GLY A 203 -9.37 -13.88 -17.17
N GLU A 204 -9.11 -12.73 -16.57
CA GLU A 204 -8.78 -11.47 -17.27
C GLU A 204 -7.27 -11.34 -17.49
N LEU A 205 -6.47 -11.43 -16.42
CA LEU A 205 -5.02 -11.28 -16.47
C LEU A 205 -4.28 -12.53 -16.95
N LYS A 206 -4.98 -13.66 -17.10
CA LYS A 206 -4.46 -14.91 -17.64
C LYS A 206 -3.30 -15.53 -16.87
N PHE A 207 -3.25 -15.35 -15.54
CA PHE A 207 -2.36 -16.15 -14.72
C PHE A 207 -2.70 -17.64 -14.85
N GLU A 208 -1.69 -18.49 -14.93
CA GLU A 208 -1.88 -19.93 -14.96
C GLU A 208 -2.30 -20.46 -13.58
N LYS A 209 -1.78 -19.85 -12.50
CA LYS A 209 -2.04 -20.24 -11.12
C LYS A 209 -2.04 -19.01 -10.19
N ALA A 210 -2.84 -19.09 -9.14
CA ALA A 210 -2.84 -18.10 -8.03
C ALA A 210 -2.77 -18.83 -6.69
N PHE A 211 -1.81 -18.44 -5.86
CA PHE A 211 -1.65 -18.93 -4.50
C PHE A 211 -1.96 -17.80 -3.52
N ILE A 212 -3.12 -17.90 -2.89
CA ILE A 212 -3.62 -16.97 -1.90
C ILE A 212 -4.05 -17.80 -0.69
N PRO A 213 -3.52 -17.56 0.51
CA PRO A 213 -3.95 -18.27 1.72
C PRO A 213 -5.44 -18.05 1.99
N LEU A 214 -6.13 -19.07 2.51
CA LEU A 214 -7.53 -18.96 2.90
C LEU A 214 -7.73 -17.85 3.94
N ASN A 215 -8.69 -16.98 3.69
CA ASN A 215 -9.09 -15.97 4.67
C ASN A 215 -10.01 -16.61 5.73
N GLN A 216 -9.49 -16.85 6.92
CA GLN A 216 -10.26 -17.46 8.02
C GLN A 216 -11.33 -16.54 8.64
N ARG A 217 -11.31 -15.22 8.33
CA ARG A 217 -12.28 -14.26 8.88
C ARG A 217 -13.70 -14.39 8.31
N GLY A 218 -13.89 -15.15 7.25
CA GLY A 218 -15.19 -15.44 6.64
C GLY A 218 -15.88 -16.70 7.14
N LYS A 219 -15.30 -17.41 8.11
CA LYS A 219 -15.87 -18.62 8.72
C LYS A 219 -16.40 -18.32 10.11
N LEU A 220 -17.49 -17.58 10.17
CA LEU A 220 -18.40 -17.54 11.35
C LEU A 220 -19.83 -17.67 10.84
#